data_b16a6aa653e13eb7c19ca2ef9baa555c
#
_entry.id   b16a6aa653e13eb7c19ca2ef9baa555c
#
_cell.length_a   1.000
_cell.length_b   1.000
_cell.length_c   1.000
_cell.angle_alpha   90.00
_cell.angle_beta   90.00
_cell.angle_gamma   90.00
#
_symmetry.space_group_name_H-M   'P 1'
#
loop_
_entity.id
_entity.type
_entity.pdbx_description
1 polymer ?
#
loop_
_entity_poly.entity_id
_entity_poly.type
_entity_poly.pdbx_seq_one_letter_code
_entity_poly.pdbx_strand_id
1 'polypeptide(L)'
;MDKTKCVAALFDFDGVVMDTESQYSIFWNEVGKKYHPEYEEFGKIIKGQTLRQIYDRYFQGMEHEQAEITEGLNRFETEMRYEYVPGVAEFMQSLRAHGVKIAIVTSSNEKKMANVYAAHPELKDMVDRILTAEMFQKSKPDPDCFLLGAKVFETLPANCVVFEDSFHGIQAGNAAGMPVVGLSTTNPAEAIQNQCARVIPDFTCFTYE
;
A
#
# COMPACT_ATOMS: atom_id res chain seq x y z
N MET A 1 23.46 9.47 12.87
CA MET A 1 22.01 9.40 13.13
C MET A 1 21.84 8.75 14.49
N ASP A 2 21.11 9.41 15.33
CA ASP A 2 20.77 8.85 16.66
C ASP A 2 20.01 7.55 16.39
N LYS A 3 20.49 6.43 16.94
CA LYS A 3 19.87 5.11 16.77
C LYS A 3 18.59 5.06 17.61
N THR A 4 17.57 5.84 17.21
CA THR A 4 16.21 5.57 17.67
C THR A 4 15.87 4.18 17.13
N LYS A 5 15.81 3.22 18.06
CA LYS A 5 15.54 1.83 17.74
C LYS A 5 14.17 1.77 17.02
N CYS A 6 14.16 1.39 15.75
CA CYS A 6 12.91 1.12 15.04
C CYS A 6 12.10 0.08 15.84
N VAL A 7 10.90 0.45 16.25
CA VAL A 7 10.01 -0.41 17.04
C VAL A 7 9.01 -1.11 16.13
N ALA A 8 8.56 -0.43 15.06
CA ALA A 8 7.59 -0.98 14.13
C ALA A 8 7.91 -0.61 12.67
N ALA A 9 7.70 -1.57 11.78
CA ALA A 9 7.75 -1.42 10.34
C ALA A 9 6.32 -1.52 9.80
N LEU A 10 5.89 -0.49 9.08
CA LEU A 10 4.54 -0.36 8.53
C LEU A 10 4.65 -0.43 7.00
N PHE A 11 4.13 -1.50 6.43
CA PHE A 11 4.20 -1.77 5.00
C PHE A 11 2.88 -1.43 4.33
N ASP A 12 2.88 -0.64 3.27
CA ASP A 12 1.78 -0.71 2.33
C ASP A 12 1.72 -2.13 1.72
N PHE A 13 0.65 -2.44 1.01
CA PHE A 13 0.43 -3.78 0.48
C PHE A 13 0.73 -3.86 -1.02
N ASP A 14 0.00 -3.11 -1.82
CA ASP A 14 0.09 -3.14 -3.28
C ASP A 14 1.34 -2.41 -3.77
N GLY A 15 2.19 -3.08 -4.52
CA GLY A 15 3.47 -2.53 -4.96
C GLY A 15 4.58 -2.55 -3.89
N VAL A 16 4.28 -2.96 -2.64
CA VAL A 16 5.26 -3.05 -1.55
C VAL A 16 5.40 -4.48 -1.03
N VAL A 17 4.32 -5.11 -0.62
CA VAL A 17 4.31 -6.53 -0.20
C VAL A 17 4.01 -7.43 -1.38
N MET A 18 3.01 -7.06 -2.20
CA MET A 18 2.60 -7.80 -3.40
C MET A 18 2.78 -6.96 -4.66
N ASP A 19 3.32 -7.57 -5.72
CA ASP A 19 3.47 -6.96 -7.05
C ASP A 19 2.13 -7.02 -7.82
N THR A 20 1.21 -6.15 -7.46
CA THR A 20 -0.16 -6.09 -8.01
C THR A 20 -0.41 -4.84 -8.86
N GLU A 21 0.42 -3.82 -8.73
CA GLU A 21 0.18 -2.49 -9.31
C GLU A 21 0.13 -2.46 -10.85
N SER A 22 0.94 -3.28 -11.50
CA SER A 22 0.91 -3.42 -12.97
C SER A 22 -0.44 -3.99 -13.44
N GLN A 23 -1.00 -4.94 -12.72
CA GLN A 23 -2.28 -5.58 -13.00
C GLN A 23 -3.44 -4.59 -12.78
N TYR A 24 -3.43 -3.83 -11.68
CA TYR A 24 -4.41 -2.76 -11.45
C TYR A 24 -4.35 -1.67 -12.52
N SER A 25 -3.16 -1.31 -12.98
CA SER A 25 -3.02 -0.32 -14.05
C SER A 25 -3.74 -0.76 -15.33
N ILE A 26 -3.69 -2.05 -15.68
CA ILE A 26 -4.42 -2.59 -16.84
C ILE A 26 -5.93 -2.43 -16.63
N PHE A 27 -6.46 -2.93 -15.51
CA PHE A 27 -7.89 -2.84 -15.21
C PHE A 27 -8.40 -1.38 -15.23
N TRP A 28 -7.73 -0.49 -14.50
CA TRP A 28 -8.18 0.89 -14.37
C TRP A 28 -7.99 1.71 -15.64
N ASN A 29 -7.01 1.37 -16.50
CA ASN A 29 -6.88 2.01 -17.81
C ASN A 29 -8.05 1.60 -18.74
N GLU A 30 -8.54 0.36 -18.67
CA GLU A 30 -9.74 -0.03 -19.43
C GLU A 30 -10.99 0.69 -18.90
N VAL A 31 -11.14 0.84 -17.60
CA VAL A 31 -12.20 1.67 -16.99
C VAL A 31 -12.07 3.13 -17.45
N GLY A 32 -10.85 3.68 -17.44
CA GLY A 32 -10.58 5.05 -17.91
C GLY A 32 -10.97 5.23 -19.37
N LYS A 33 -10.56 4.34 -20.27
CA LYS A 33 -10.95 4.39 -21.70
C LYS A 33 -12.46 4.42 -21.89
N LYS A 34 -13.21 3.70 -21.07
CA LYS A 34 -14.67 3.61 -21.18
C LYS A 34 -15.38 4.86 -20.65
N TYR A 35 -14.95 5.41 -19.51
CA TYR A 35 -15.70 6.44 -18.77
C TYR A 35 -15.01 7.80 -18.73
N HIS A 36 -13.67 7.82 -18.84
CA HIS A 36 -12.81 9.00 -18.72
C HIS A 36 -11.74 9.03 -19.83
N PRO A 37 -12.17 9.03 -21.12
CA PRO A 37 -11.24 8.98 -22.26
C PRO A 37 -10.29 10.21 -22.33
N GLU A 38 -10.57 11.27 -21.58
CA GLU A 38 -9.70 12.42 -21.43
C GLU A 38 -8.39 12.12 -20.66
N TYR A 39 -8.34 11.00 -19.94
CA TYR A 39 -7.13 10.56 -19.21
C TYR A 39 -6.46 9.40 -19.93
N GLU A 40 -5.27 9.62 -20.45
CA GLU A 40 -4.52 8.60 -21.20
C GLU A 40 -4.08 7.43 -20.30
N GLU A 41 -3.70 7.70 -19.03
CA GLU A 41 -3.27 6.72 -18.03
C GLU A 41 -4.08 6.84 -16.73
N PHE A 42 -5.38 6.55 -16.80
CA PHE A 42 -6.28 6.70 -15.65
C PHE A 42 -5.82 5.87 -14.44
N GLY A 43 -5.37 4.64 -14.67
CA GLY A 43 -4.83 3.78 -13.62
C GLY A 43 -3.67 4.42 -12.85
N LYS A 44 -2.84 5.24 -13.49
CA LYS A 44 -1.74 5.94 -12.83
C LYS A 44 -2.20 7.11 -11.95
N ILE A 45 -3.28 7.79 -12.37
CA ILE A 45 -3.83 8.95 -11.67
C ILE A 45 -4.44 8.56 -10.33
N ILE A 46 -5.05 7.36 -10.25
CA ILE A 46 -5.80 6.92 -9.08
C ILE A 46 -4.98 6.10 -8.07
N LYS A 47 -3.70 5.82 -8.37
CA LYS A 47 -2.84 5.02 -7.48
C LYS A 47 -2.81 5.53 -6.05
N GLY A 48 -2.86 4.60 -5.09
CA GLY A 48 -2.87 4.89 -3.65
C GLY A 48 -4.21 5.40 -3.10
N GLN A 49 -5.24 5.56 -3.96
CA GLN A 49 -6.59 5.96 -3.55
C GLN A 49 -7.43 4.72 -3.21
N THR A 50 -8.34 4.87 -2.24
CA THR A 50 -9.38 3.87 -2.00
C THR A 50 -10.44 3.93 -3.09
N LEU A 51 -11.18 2.82 -3.29
CA LEU A 51 -12.29 2.77 -4.23
C LEU A 51 -13.31 3.89 -3.99
N ARG A 52 -13.60 4.19 -2.72
CA ARG A 52 -14.48 5.30 -2.34
C ARG A 52 -13.97 6.66 -2.83
N GLN A 53 -12.68 6.96 -2.63
CA GLN A 53 -12.09 8.21 -3.12
C GLN A 53 -12.15 8.32 -4.65
N ILE A 54 -11.93 7.21 -5.36
CA ILE A 54 -12.04 7.15 -6.82
C ILE A 54 -13.46 7.47 -7.25
N TYR A 55 -14.47 6.88 -6.59
CA TYR A 55 -15.88 7.13 -6.91
C TYR A 55 -16.31 8.55 -6.58
N ASP A 56 -15.98 9.04 -5.38
CA ASP A 56 -16.32 10.40 -4.96
C ASP A 56 -15.72 11.47 -5.90
N ARG A 57 -14.57 11.19 -6.51
CA ARG A 57 -13.87 12.14 -7.36
C ARG A 57 -14.21 12.04 -8.84
N TYR A 58 -14.33 10.84 -9.36
CA TYR A 58 -14.42 10.59 -10.81
C TYR A 58 -15.75 10.02 -11.27
N PHE A 59 -16.56 9.47 -10.38
CA PHE A 59 -17.83 8.79 -10.73
C PHE A 59 -19.02 9.32 -9.92
N GLN A 60 -18.95 10.58 -9.45
CA GLN A 60 -20.04 11.19 -8.69
C GLN A 60 -21.33 11.25 -9.54
N GLY A 61 -22.44 10.72 -9.01
CA GLY A 61 -23.73 10.64 -9.71
C GLY A 61 -23.80 9.53 -10.77
N MET A 62 -22.84 8.60 -10.77
CA MET A 62 -22.75 7.47 -11.68
C MET A 62 -22.88 6.15 -10.92
N GLU A 63 -23.96 5.98 -10.14
CA GLU A 63 -24.13 4.85 -9.23
C GLU A 63 -24.22 3.50 -9.95
N HIS A 64 -24.76 3.50 -11.17
CA HIS A 64 -24.84 2.29 -12.01
C HIS A 64 -23.42 1.87 -12.44
N GLU A 65 -22.64 2.80 -12.94
CA GLU A 65 -21.26 2.58 -13.39
C GLU A 65 -20.35 2.18 -12.22
N GLN A 66 -20.53 2.79 -11.05
CA GLN A 66 -19.82 2.40 -9.82
C GLN A 66 -20.11 0.94 -9.46
N ALA A 67 -21.37 0.49 -9.58
CA ALA A 67 -21.75 -0.89 -9.30
C ALA A 67 -21.11 -1.85 -10.33
N GLU A 68 -21.14 -1.51 -11.62
CA GLU A 68 -20.51 -2.28 -12.70
C GLU A 68 -19.00 -2.40 -12.52
N ILE A 69 -18.34 -1.28 -12.19
CA ILE A 69 -16.89 -1.23 -11.92
C ILE A 69 -16.57 -2.08 -10.68
N THR A 70 -17.35 -1.97 -9.60
CA THR A 70 -17.15 -2.75 -8.39
C THR A 70 -17.26 -4.26 -8.65
N GLU A 71 -18.24 -4.69 -9.43
CA GLU A 71 -18.40 -6.10 -9.81
C GLU A 71 -17.21 -6.58 -10.67
N GLY A 72 -16.83 -5.77 -11.66
CA GLY A 72 -15.66 -6.04 -12.50
C GLY A 72 -14.36 -6.13 -11.70
N LEU A 73 -14.14 -5.20 -10.79
CA LEU A 73 -12.96 -5.17 -9.89
C LEU A 73 -12.92 -6.40 -8.98
N ASN A 74 -14.05 -6.76 -8.37
CA ASN A 74 -14.12 -7.94 -7.50
C ASN A 74 -13.79 -9.24 -8.27
N ARG A 75 -14.25 -9.36 -9.51
CA ARG A 75 -13.93 -10.50 -10.38
C ARG A 75 -12.45 -10.50 -10.74
N PHE A 76 -11.94 -9.35 -11.15
CA PHE A 76 -10.53 -9.17 -11.49
C PHE A 76 -9.61 -9.55 -10.32
N GLU A 77 -9.93 -9.09 -9.10
CA GLU A 77 -9.17 -9.42 -7.89
C GLU A 77 -9.22 -10.91 -7.51
N THR A 78 -10.26 -11.64 -7.93
CA THR A 78 -10.32 -13.10 -7.72
C THR A 78 -9.36 -13.86 -8.66
N GLU A 79 -9.08 -13.30 -9.83
CA GLU A 79 -8.23 -13.89 -10.87
C GLU A 79 -6.80 -13.33 -10.85
N MET A 80 -6.54 -12.30 -10.03
CA MET A 80 -5.26 -11.61 -9.93
C MET A 80 -4.17 -12.55 -9.38
N ARG A 81 -2.95 -12.37 -9.87
CA ARG A 81 -1.76 -13.01 -9.28
C ARG A 81 -1.25 -12.17 -8.12
N TYR A 82 -1.07 -12.82 -6.99
CA TYR A 82 -0.53 -12.22 -5.78
C TYR A 82 0.91 -12.70 -5.59
N GLU A 83 1.83 -12.13 -6.36
CA GLU A 83 3.26 -12.46 -6.25
C GLU A 83 3.92 -11.51 -5.25
N TYR A 84 4.76 -12.03 -4.34
CA TYR A 84 5.51 -11.19 -3.41
C TYR A 84 6.51 -10.29 -4.15
N VAL A 85 6.64 -9.04 -3.71
CA VAL A 85 7.77 -8.20 -4.13
C VAL A 85 9.08 -8.88 -3.70
N PRO A 86 10.09 -8.96 -4.61
CA PRO A 86 11.31 -9.71 -4.32
C PRO A 86 11.98 -9.33 -3.00
N GLY A 87 12.29 -10.33 -2.18
CA GLY A 87 13.00 -10.19 -0.91
C GLY A 87 12.15 -9.72 0.28
N VAL A 88 10.85 -9.40 0.10
CA VAL A 88 10.03 -8.86 1.19
C VAL A 88 9.84 -9.86 2.33
N ALA A 89 9.64 -11.14 2.00
CA ALA A 89 9.42 -12.17 3.01
C ALA A 89 10.66 -12.37 3.91
N GLU A 90 11.84 -12.45 3.32
CA GLU A 90 13.11 -12.55 4.02
C GLU A 90 13.41 -11.31 4.85
N PHE A 91 13.08 -10.12 4.32
CA PHE A 91 13.23 -8.87 5.04
C PHE A 91 12.31 -8.80 6.26
N MET A 92 11.03 -9.17 6.12
CA MET A 92 10.10 -9.26 7.26
C MET A 92 10.58 -10.26 8.31
N GLN A 93 11.09 -11.41 7.89
CA GLN A 93 11.68 -12.40 8.81
C GLN A 93 12.87 -11.82 9.57
N SER A 94 13.74 -11.06 8.89
CA SER A 94 14.87 -10.37 9.52
C SER A 94 14.42 -9.34 10.54
N LEU A 95 13.41 -8.51 10.22
CA LEU A 95 12.83 -7.54 11.16
C LEU A 95 12.32 -8.22 12.44
N ARG A 96 11.58 -9.33 12.30
CA ARG A 96 11.07 -10.10 13.44
C ARG A 96 12.19 -10.68 14.31
N ALA A 97 13.26 -11.16 13.69
CA ALA A 97 14.44 -11.66 14.41
C ALA A 97 15.11 -10.56 15.27
N HIS A 98 14.99 -9.30 14.86
CA HIS A 98 15.46 -8.13 15.62
C HIS A 98 14.41 -7.55 16.58
N GLY A 99 13.25 -8.19 16.73
CA GLY A 99 12.17 -7.77 17.62
C GLY A 99 11.38 -6.56 17.13
N VAL A 100 11.46 -6.23 15.84
CA VAL A 100 10.65 -5.17 15.21
C VAL A 100 9.26 -5.70 14.95
N LYS A 101 8.24 -4.92 15.32
CA LYS A 101 6.84 -5.22 15.03
C LYS A 101 6.52 -4.91 13.58
N ILE A 102 5.65 -5.71 12.97
CA ILE A 102 5.29 -5.57 11.56
C ILE A 102 3.78 -5.40 11.40
N ALA A 103 3.36 -4.36 10.68
CA ALA A 103 1.99 -4.25 10.21
C ALA A 103 1.94 -4.02 8.70
N ILE A 104 0.96 -4.63 8.04
CA ILE A 104 0.50 -4.21 6.73
C ILE A 104 -0.56 -3.13 6.93
N VAL A 105 -0.47 -2.02 6.20
CA VAL A 105 -1.37 -0.86 6.26
C VAL A 105 -1.84 -0.56 4.84
N THR A 106 -2.99 -1.11 4.47
CA THR A 106 -3.46 -1.12 3.08
C THR A 106 -4.72 -0.31 2.85
N SER A 107 -4.83 0.34 1.69
CA SER A 107 -6.08 0.91 1.18
C SER A 107 -7.06 -0.13 0.61
N SER A 108 -6.66 -1.40 0.58
CA SER A 108 -7.50 -2.52 0.19
C SER A 108 -8.53 -2.87 1.25
N ASN A 109 -9.70 -3.32 0.80
CA ASN A 109 -10.78 -3.75 1.66
C ASN A 109 -10.66 -5.22 2.10
N GLU A 110 -11.44 -5.64 3.10
CA GLU A 110 -11.45 -7.00 3.62
C GLU A 110 -11.79 -8.05 2.53
N LYS A 111 -12.61 -7.69 1.53
CA LYS A 111 -12.99 -8.59 0.46
C LYS A 111 -11.80 -8.98 -0.42
N LYS A 112 -10.98 -7.98 -0.82
CA LYS A 112 -9.73 -8.23 -1.54
C LYS A 112 -8.76 -9.03 -0.66
N MET A 113 -8.61 -8.64 0.61
CA MET A 113 -7.70 -9.34 1.53
C MET A 113 -8.11 -10.80 1.74
N ALA A 114 -9.40 -11.15 1.65
CA ALA A 114 -9.84 -12.55 1.68
C ALA A 114 -9.28 -13.38 0.50
N ASN A 115 -9.20 -12.80 -0.73
CA ASN A 115 -8.57 -13.45 -1.88
C ASN A 115 -7.07 -13.65 -1.64
N VAL A 116 -6.41 -12.64 -1.08
CA VAL A 116 -4.98 -12.72 -0.71
C VAL A 116 -4.73 -13.84 0.30
N TYR A 117 -5.55 -13.92 1.35
CA TYR A 117 -5.40 -14.97 2.38
C TYR A 117 -5.68 -16.38 1.85
N ALA A 118 -6.55 -16.48 0.83
CA ALA A 118 -6.78 -17.77 0.16
C ALA A 118 -5.57 -18.19 -0.68
N ALA A 119 -4.90 -17.25 -1.34
CA ALA A 119 -3.69 -17.50 -2.12
C ALA A 119 -2.45 -17.68 -1.23
N HIS A 120 -2.35 -16.91 -0.15
CA HIS A 120 -1.20 -16.79 0.76
C HIS A 120 -1.62 -16.89 2.22
N PRO A 121 -2.03 -18.07 2.71
CA PRO A 121 -2.46 -18.26 4.10
C PRO A 121 -1.35 -17.92 5.12
N GLU A 122 -0.08 -18.08 4.72
CA GLU A 122 1.10 -17.78 5.53
C GLU A 122 1.28 -16.27 5.83
N LEU A 123 0.68 -15.39 5.02
CA LEU A 123 0.86 -13.93 5.18
C LEU A 123 0.48 -13.44 6.58
N LYS A 124 -0.55 -14.03 7.18
CA LYS A 124 -0.99 -13.69 8.54
C LYS A 124 0.03 -14.04 9.62
N ASP A 125 0.85 -15.05 9.36
CA ASP A 125 1.91 -15.48 10.28
C ASP A 125 3.19 -14.65 10.10
N MET A 126 3.33 -13.95 8.97
CA MET A 126 4.49 -13.10 8.67
C MET A 126 4.45 -11.77 9.40
N VAL A 127 3.25 -11.29 9.81
CA VAL A 127 3.04 -9.96 10.36
C VAL A 127 2.30 -9.99 11.70
N ASP A 128 2.45 -8.95 12.52
CA ASP A 128 1.74 -8.85 13.80
C ASP A 128 0.32 -8.27 13.62
N ARG A 129 0.09 -7.43 12.59
CA ARG A 129 -1.19 -6.78 12.29
C ARG A 129 -1.37 -6.57 10.79
N ILE A 130 -2.64 -6.59 10.36
CA ILE A 130 -3.06 -6.12 9.04
C ILE A 130 -4.17 -5.11 9.28
N LEU A 131 -3.99 -3.89 8.77
CA LEU A 131 -4.90 -2.77 8.90
C LEU A 131 -5.47 -2.45 7.51
N THR A 132 -6.74 -2.73 7.33
CA THR A 132 -7.47 -2.59 6.06
C THR A 132 -8.21 -1.26 5.98
N ALA A 133 -8.73 -0.92 4.81
CA ALA A 133 -9.42 0.35 4.55
C ALA A 133 -10.57 0.65 5.51
N GLU A 134 -11.21 -0.38 6.07
CA GLU A 134 -12.32 -0.25 7.01
C GLU A 134 -11.90 0.17 8.42
N MET A 135 -10.60 0.07 8.75
CA MET A 135 -10.09 0.28 10.11
C MET A 135 -9.69 1.73 10.40
N PHE A 136 -9.56 2.57 9.37
CA PHE A 136 -9.22 3.99 9.54
C PHE A 136 -10.29 4.89 8.91
N GLN A 137 -10.42 6.12 9.44
CA GLN A 137 -11.48 7.04 9.03
C GLN A 137 -11.13 7.79 7.75
N LYS A 138 -9.85 8.08 7.56
CA LYS A 138 -9.35 8.82 6.43
C LYS A 138 -8.28 8.04 5.68
N SER A 139 -8.42 8.00 4.36
CA SER A 139 -7.50 7.31 3.49
C SER A 139 -6.28 8.17 3.15
N LYS A 140 -5.18 7.55 2.74
CA LYS A 140 -4.00 8.24 2.19
C LYS A 140 -4.44 9.31 1.17
N PRO A 141 -3.90 10.50 1.18
CA PRO A 141 -2.66 10.94 1.84
C PRO A 141 -2.81 11.42 3.29
N ASP A 142 -3.99 11.28 3.93
CA ASP A 142 -4.12 11.57 5.36
C ASP A 142 -3.29 10.56 6.17
N PRO A 143 -2.61 10.98 7.26
CA PRO A 143 -1.75 10.11 8.06
C PRO A 143 -2.49 9.09 8.93
N ASP A 144 -3.83 9.10 8.97
CA ASP A 144 -4.66 8.35 9.92
C ASP A 144 -4.31 6.86 9.95
N CYS A 145 -4.12 6.24 8.78
CA CYS A 145 -3.79 4.82 8.67
C CYS A 145 -2.43 4.46 9.31
N PHE A 146 -1.39 5.27 9.10
CA PHE A 146 -0.07 5.02 9.68
C PHE A 146 -0.01 5.40 11.17
N LEU A 147 -0.73 6.44 11.58
CA LEU A 147 -0.91 6.77 13.00
C LEU A 147 -1.63 5.65 13.75
N LEU A 148 -2.63 5.01 13.11
CA LEU A 148 -3.25 3.79 13.64
C LEU A 148 -2.21 2.67 13.79
N GLY A 149 -1.31 2.49 12.80
CA GLY A 149 -0.22 1.52 12.86
C GLY A 149 0.69 1.72 14.07
N ALA A 150 1.09 2.97 14.37
CA ALA A 150 1.86 3.27 15.57
C ALA A 150 1.06 3.00 16.87
N LYS A 151 -0.23 3.37 16.87
CA LYS A 151 -1.13 3.20 18.02
C LYS A 151 -1.33 1.73 18.40
N VAL A 152 -1.52 0.82 17.43
CA VAL A 152 -1.76 -0.60 17.72
C VAL A 152 -0.53 -1.30 18.30
N PHE A 153 0.65 -0.71 18.12
CA PHE A 153 1.90 -1.17 18.74
C PHE A 153 2.32 -0.34 19.95
N GLU A 154 1.45 0.58 20.42
CA GLU A 154 1.70 1.43 21.59
C GLU A 154 3.03 2.17 21.51
N THR A 155 3.41 2.65 20.32
CA THR A 155 4.68 3.33 20.08
C THR A 155 4.48 4.72 19.47
N LEU A 156 5.53 5.56 19.54
CA LEU A 156 5.52 6.87 18.92
C LEU A 156 5.74 6.75 17.41
N PRO A 157 5.12 7.62 16.59
CA PRO A 157 5.36 7.65 15.14
C PRO A 157 6.85 7.72 14.76
N ALA A 158 7.64 8.49 15.48
CA ALA A 158 9.08 8.62 15.25
C ALA A 158 9.87 7.30 15.41
N ASN A 159 9.30 6.29 16.07
CA ASN A 159 9.88 4.95 16.22
C ASN A 159 9.36 3.96 15.17
N CYS A 160 8.56 4.41 14.20
CA CYS A 160 8.06 3.60 13.10
C CYS A 160 8.78 3.96 11.80
N VAL A 161 8.87 3.00 10.88
CA VAL A 161 9.32 3.20 9.49
C VAL A 161 8.21 2.77 8.57
N VAL A 162 7.91 3.58 7.56
CA VAL A 162 6.90 3.28 6.52
C VAL A 162 7.62 2.79 5.26
N PHE A 163 7.08 1.74 4.63
CA PHE A 163 7.47 1.26 3.31
C PHE A 163 6.32 1.51 2.34
N GLU A 164 6.56 2.28 1.28
CA GLU A 164 5.53 2.80 0.37
C GLU A 164 6.07 3.03 -1.04
N ASP A 165 5.20 2.91 -2.04
CA ASP A 165 5.53 3.07 -3.45
C ASP A 165 4.74 4.18 -4.15
N SER A 166 3.63 4.63 -3.55
CA SER A 166 2.71 5.63 -4.10
C SER A 166 2.96 7.04 -3.54
N PHE A 167 2.66 8.07 -4.34
CA PHE A 167 2.75 9.47 -3.86
C PHE A 167 1.84 9.74 -2.66
N HIS A 168 0.60 9.22 -2.67
CA HIS A 168 -0.34 9.42 -1.57
C HIS A 168 0.12 8.75 -0.28
N GLY A 169 0.67 7.55 -0.37
CA GLY A 169 1.15 6.84 0.80
C GLY A 169 2.44 7.43 1.36
N ILE A 170 3.38 7.82 0.50
CA ILE A 170 4.60 8.57 0.92
C ILE A 170 4.22 9.86 1.65
N GLN A 171 3.24 10.60 1.12
CA GLN A 171 2.74 11.81 1.77
C GLN A 171 2.10 11.50 3.12
N ALA A 172 1.31 10.43 3.22
CA ALA A 172 0.69 9.99 4.49
C ALA A 172 1.74 9.61 5.55
N GLY A 173 2.79 8.86 5.16
CA GLY A 173 3.89 8.50 6.06
C GLY A 173 4.65 9.72 6.57
N ASN A 174 4.97 10.67 5.68
CA ASN A 174 5.61 11.93 6.06
C ASN A 174 4.71 12.79 6.97
N ALA A 175 3.42 12.88 6.66
CA ALA A 175 2.44 13.60 7.48
C ALA A 175 2.26 12.97 8.86
N ALA A 176 2.45 11.65 8.98
CA ALA A 176 2.48 10.93 10.27
C ALA A 176 3.76 11.20 11.09
N GLY A 177 4.75 11.89 10.53
CA GLY A 177 6.05 12.13 11.16
C GLY A 177 6.94 10.89 11.21
N MET A 178 6.75 9.96 10.25
CA MET A 178 7.52 8.71 10.15
C MET A 178 8.52 8.80 9.00
N PRO A 179 9.76 8.28 9.13
CA PRO A 179 10.65 8.10 8.00
C PRO A 179 10.03 7.11 7.01
N VAL A 180 10.08 7.48 5.70
CA VAL A 180 9.53 6.67 4.62
C VAL A 180 10.67 6.09 3.79
N VAL A 181 10.66 4.78 3.60
CA VAL A 181 11.45 4.07 2.60
C VAL A 181 10.55 3.88 1.37
N GLY A 182 10.88 4.58 0.29
CA GLY A 182 10.14 4.49 -0.97
C GLY A 182 10.54 3.26 -1.77
N LEU A 183 9.58 2.57 -2.38
CA LEU A 183 9.83 1.51 -3.37
C LEU A 183 9.59 2.05 -4.77
N SER A 184 10.54 1.81 -5.69
CA SER A 184 10.39 2.24 -7.10
C SER A 184 9.67 1.21 -7.97
N THR A 185 8.77 0.45 -7.38
CA THR A 185 7.92 -0.55 -8.06
C THR A 185 6.80 0.08 -8.89
N THR A 186 6.26 1.21 -8.40
CA THR A 186 5.14 1.93 -9.04
C THR A 186 5.58 3.22 -9.71
N ASN A 187 6.44 3.99 -9.04
CA ASN A 187 6.94 5.26 -9.54
C ASN A 187 8.45 5.19 -9.71
N PRO A 188 9.02 5.85 -10.75
CA PRO A 188 10.48 5.89 -10.90
C PRO A 188 11.13 6.54 -9.68
N ALA A 189 12.32 6.04 -9.30
CA ALA A 189 13.02 6.48 -8.10
C ALA A 189 13.23 8.02 -8.06
N GLU A 190 13.51 8.62 -9.20
CA GLU A 190 13.73 10.07 -9.34
C GLU A 190 12.49 10.89 -8.97
N ALA A 191 11.29 10.31 -9.15
CA ALA A 191 10.02 11.00 -8.86
C ALA A 191 9.71 11.04 -7.36
N ILE A 192 10.19 10.07 -6.58
CA ILE A 192 9.87 9.90 -5.16
C ILE A 192 11.04 10.20 -4.21
N GLN A 193 12.30 10.18 -4.70
CA GLN A 193 13.50 10.26 -3.85
C GLN A 193 13.55 11.49 -2.93
N ASN A 194 13.02 12.64 -3.37
CA ASN A 194 13.04 13.87 -2.57
C ASN A 194 12.02 13.87 -1.42
N GLN A 195 11.13 12.88 -1.38
CA GLN A 195 10.08 12.74 -0.37
C GLN A 195 10.32 11.54 0.56
N CYS A 196 11.35 10.74 0.30
CA CYS A 196 11.69 9.54 1.04
C CYS A 196 13.02 9.70 1.77
N ALA A 197 13.16 9.06 2.92
CA ALA A 197 14.44 8.95 3.62
C ALA A 197 15.44 8.08 2.81
N ARG A 198 14.91 7.12 2.07
CA ARG A 198 15.64 6.23 1.15
C ARG A 198 14.68 5.71 0.08
N VAL A 199 15.21 5.39 -1.10
CA VAL A 199 14.47 4.68 -2.16
C VAL A 199 15.19 3.39 -2.49
N ILE A 200 14.43 2.30 -2.64
CA ILE A 200 14.91 0.96 -3.00
C ILE A 200 14.07 0.43 -4.18
N PRO A 201 14.63 -0.41 -5.05
CA PRO A 201 13.84 -1.06 -6.12
C PRO A 201 12.97 -2.20 -5.59
N ASP A 202 13.48 -2.96 -4.64
CA ASP A 202 12.86 -4.08 -3.94
C ASP A 202 13.63 -4.37 -2.64
N PHE A 203 13.36 -5.52 -1.99
CA PHE A 203 13.98 -5.89 -0.72
C PHE A 203 15.19 -6.85 -0.85
N THR A 204 15.57 -7.28 -2.07
CA THR A 204 16.63 -8.29 -2.26
C THR A 204 17.99 -7.90 -1.67
N CYS A 205 18.34 -6.62 -1.74
CA CYS A 205 19.61 -6.08 -1.21
C CYS A 205 19.39 -5.12 -0.03
N PHE A 206 18.21 -5.17 0.60
CA PHE A 206 17.87 -4.29 1.71
C PHE A 206 17.95 -5.04 3.03
N THR A 207 18.80 -4.56 3.94
CA THR A 207 19.01 -5.15 5.26
C THR A 207 18.57 -4.22 6.37
N TYR A 208 18.09 -4.79 7.47
CA TYR A 208 17.87 -4.05 8.70
C TYR A 208 19.21 -3.87 9.43
N GLU A 209 19.72 -2.62 9.43
CA GLU A 209 20.92 -2.20 10.18
C GLU A 209 20.60 -1.10 11.19
#